data_639b5c15a9ebdf60e1699225805efdb3
#
_entry.id   639b5c15a9ebdf60e1699225805efdb3
#
_cell.length_a   1.000
_cell.length_b   1.000
_cell.length_c   1.000
_cell.angle_alpha   90.00
_cell.angle_beta   90.00
_cell.angle_gamma   90.00
#
_symmetry.space_group_name_H-M   'P 1'
#
loop_
_entity.id
_entity.type
_entity.pdbx_description
1 polymer ?
#
loop_
_entity_poly.entity_id
_entity_poly.type
_entity_poly.pdbx_seq_one_letter_code
_entity_poly.pdbx_strand_id
1 'polypeptide(L)'
;MTDKVVADIRALDNLQEILLFLSFIPLVWFSIFFHEFGHVLGGIVAGSKPVLLLAGPLKLVFSGFFPGISWNKAFSTWGGLAICIPRDGKVTRRGSWILVAGGPVSSLGTALIAYAFASNLEGAFSLGLGFYALVSLAISFGTLLPIRSGGFLSDGAQLLDLVCGSKNSYARFVLGIVLGQDGAGIRPKDWSVGDIPSVMNDVTDPVLRVAGYSILATHAEDNRDPVVLENAYEAFAQCLHEGGLDSYPVAFRAELVLPVAIFIAEYYRDPDLAEKWMKLGQRPLFAPYYLPCAYAMIASCRGNSAEAARLATEARAMLSSSSAPGSGIIYQEKMLKIEVNK
;
A
#
# COMPACT_ATOMS: atom_id res chain seq x y z
N MET A 1 -22.07 24.18 25.00
CA MET A 1 -20.81 23.84 24.28
C MET A 1 -20.22 25.06 23.58
N THR A 2 -20.98 25.80 22.79
CA THR A 2 -20.52 27.04 22.10
C THR A 2 -19.97 28.09 23.08
N ASP A 3 -20.63 28.35 24.18
CA ASP A 3 -20.20 29.37 25.14
C ASP A 3 -18.87 29.04 25.83
N LYS A 4 -18.62 27.74 26.13
CA LYS A 4 -17.36 27.29 26.71
C LYS A 4 -16.23 27.44 25.70
N VAL A 5 -16.41 27.01 24.44
CA VAL A 5 -15.39 27.13 23.36
C VAL A 5 -15.03 28.61 23.14
N VAL A 6 -16.03 29.51 23.15
CA VAL A 6 -15.80 30.95 23.01
C VAL A 6 -15.04 31.51 24.22
N ALA A 7 -15.35 31.06 25.43
CA ALA A 7 -14.62 31.46 26.62
C ALA A 7 -13.17 30.97 26.61
N ASP A 8 -12.94 29.70 26.24
CA ASP A 8 -11.60 29.11 26.13
C ASP A 8 -10.75 29.86 25.08
N ILE A 9 -11.30 30.19 23.91
CA ILE A 9 -10.59 30.97 22.86
C ILE A 9 -10.20 32.36 23.39
N ARG A 10 -11.11 33.07 24.09
CA ARG A 10 -10.85 34.41 24.64
C ARG A 10 -9.81 34.40 25.75
N ALA A 11 -9.61 33.27 26.41
CA ALA A 11 -8.65 33.12 27.49
C ALA A 11 -7.22 32.78 27.03
N LEU A 12 -7.02 32.52 25.74
CA LEU A 12 -5.68 32.22 25.18
C LEU A 12 -4.82 33.48 25.15
N ASP A 13 -3.54 33.32 25.49
CA ASP A 13 -2.50 34.26 25.10
C ASP A 13 -1.94 33.99 23.69
N ASN A 14 -1.19 34.93 23.14
CA ASN A 14 -0.65 34.83 21.79
C ASN A 14 0.22 33.58 21.58
N LEU A 15 0.95 33.13 22.60
CA LEU A 15 1.79 31.92 22.50
C LEU A 15 0.91 30.66 22.45
N GLN A 16 -0.12 30.59 23.26
CA GLN A 16 -1.08 29.48 23.29
C GLN A 16 -1.84 29.36 21.98
N GLU A 17 -2.24 30.49 21.37
CA GLU A 17 -2.88 30.48 20.04
C GLU A 17 -1.93 29.89 18.95
N ILE A 18 -0.67 30.34 18.94
CA ILE A 18 0.33 29.83 17.98
C ILE A 18 0.57 28.32 18.20
N LEU A 19 0.76 27.88 19.44
CA LEU A 19 0.97 26.48 19.78
C LEU A 19 -0.23 25.61 19.41
N LEU A 20 -1.45 26.11 19.68
CA LEU A 20 -2.68 25.42 19.30
C LEU A 20 -2.78 25.26 17.77
N PHE A 21 -2.51 26.33 17.03
CA PHE A 21 -2.53 26.29 15.57
C PHE A 21 -1.50 25.29 15.03
N LEU A 22 -0.26 25.30 15.54
CA LEU A 22 0.79 24.36 15.13
C LEU A 22 0.47 22.91 15.51
N SER A 23 -0.34 22.69 16.57
CA SER A 23 -0.75 21.35 16.99
C SER A 23 -1.78 20.68 16.07
N PHE A 24 -2.48 21.42 15.20
CA PHE A 24 -3.52 20.86 14.35
C PHE A 24 -3.01 19.75 13.42
N ILE A 25 -1.83 19.93 12.81
CA ILE A 25 -1.25 18.90 11.93
C ILE A 25 -0.91 17.63 12.73
N PRO A 26 -0.14 17.69 13.83
CA PRO A 26 0.08 16.53 14.68
C PRO A 26 -1.22 15.84 15.16
N LEU A 27 -2.24 16.60 15.57
CA LEU A 27 -3.51 16.04 16.04
C LEU A 27 -4.26 15.28 14.93
N VAL A 28 -4.24 15.78 13.69
CA VAL A 28 -4.77 15.03 12.53
C VAL A 28 -4.01 13.72 12.33
N TRP A 29 -2.68 13.74 12.39
CA TRP A 29 -1.88 12.51 12.28
C TRP A 29 -2.12 11.53 13.42
N PHE A 30 -2.29 11.99 14.66
CA PHE A 30 -2.68 11.15 15.77
C PHE A 30 -4.07 10.54 15.57
N SER A 31 -5.03 11.29 15.00
CA SER A 31 -6.35 10.74 14.68
C SER A 31 -6.26 9.64 13.63
N ILE A 32 -5.47 9.83 12.56
CA ILE A 32 -5.20 8.79 11.56
C ILE A 32 -4.49 7.60 12.21
N PHE A 33 -3.48 7.84 13.03
CA PHE A 33 -2.74 6.78 13.72
C PHE A 33 -3.66 5.89 14.56
N PHE A 34 -4.53 6.47 15.39
CA PHE A 34 -5.46 5.69 16.21
C PHE A 34 -6.52 4.98 15.40
N HIS A 35 -6.92 5.52 14.25
CA HIS A 35 -7.77 4.83 13.29
C HIS A 35 -7.09 3.57 12.77
N GLU A 36 -5.88 3.68 12.21
CA GLU A 36 -5.11 2.55 11.68
C GLU A 36 -4.72 1.55 12.77
N PHE A 37 -4.39 2.05 13.96
CA PHE A 37 -4.13 1.20 15.11
C PHE A 37 -5.37 0.40 15.53
N GLY A 38 -6.57 0.95 15.34
CA GLY A 38 -7.84 0.24 15.51
C GLY A 38 -7.97 -0.97 14.59
N HIS A 39 -7.55 -0.86 13.32
CA HIS A 39 -7.47 -2.00 12.39
C HIS A 39 -6.48 -3.06 12.88
N VAL A 40 -5.32 -2.63 13.40
CA VAL A 40 -4.32 -3.55 14.00
C VAL A 40 -4.92 -4.30 15.19
N LEU A 41 -5.59 -3.60 16.11
CA LEU A 41 -6.26 -4.23 17.25
C LEU A 41 -7.36 -5.19 16.80
N GLY A 42 -8.21 -4.78 15.85
CA GLY A 42 -9.23 -5.63 15.25
C GLY A 42 -8.62 -6.88 14.62
N GLY A 43 -7.51 -6.73 13.89
CA GLY A 43 -6.74 -7.84 13.32
C GLY A 43 -6.24 -8.82 14.39
N ILE A 44 -5.64 -8.31 15.48
CA ILE A 44 -5.17 -9.15 16.60
C ILE A 44 -6.35 -9.92 17.24
N VAL A 45 -7.47 -9.26 17.49
CA VAL A 45 -8.70 -9.88 18.01
C VAL A 45 -9.22 -10.95 17.03
N ALA A 46 -9.06 -10.74 15.74
CA ALA A 46 -9.43 -11.69 14.69
C ALA A 46 -8.43 -12.87 14.53
N GLY A 47 -7.36 -12.94 15.35
CA GLY A 47 -6.35 -13.99 15.27
C GLY A 47 -5.25 -13.73 14.23
N SER A 48 -5.13 -12.50 13.74
CA SER A 48 -4.08 -12.09 12.81
C SER A 48 -2.86 -11.54 13.54
N LYS A 49 -1.70 -11.50 12.86
CA LYS A 49 -0.50 -10.77 13.28
C LYS A 49 -0.40 -9.47 12.47
N PRO A 50 -0.08 -8.33 13.10
CA PRO A 50 0.20 -7.11 12.37
C PRO A 50 1.50 -7.26 11.59
N VAL A 51 1.59 -6.62 10.43
CA VAL A 51 2.77 -6.59 9.55
C VAL A 51 3.20 -5.16 9.27
N LEU A 52 2.26 -4.29 8.97
CA LEU A 52 2.53 -2.91 8.59
C LEU A 52 1.45 -1.98 9.14
N LEU A 53 1.89 -0.82 9.65
CA LEU A 53 1.02 0.32 9.92
C LEU A 53 1.67 1.59 9.37
N LEU A 54 0.94 2.33 8.54
CA LEU A 54 1.30 3.64 8.03
C LEU A 54 0.29 4.66 8.56
N ALA A 55 0.76 5.78 9.05
CA ALA A 55 -0.09 6.89 9.48
C ALA A 55 0.66 8.22 9.31
N GLY A 56 0.30 8.99 8.29
CA GLY A 56 1.07 10.18 7.93
C GLY A 56 2.53 9.84 7.67
N PRO A 57 3.47 10.54 8.31
CA PRO A 57 4.91 10.31 8.15
C PRO A 57 5.42 9.06 8.88
N LEU A 58 4.61 8.40 9.69
CA LEU A 58 5.01 7.25 10.50
C LEU A 58 4.83 5.95 9.71
N LYS A 59 5.88 5.11 9.68
CA LYS A 59 5.84 3.73 9.19
C LYS A 59 6.31 2.79 10.29
N LEU A 60 5.44 1.85 10.69
CA LEU A 60 5.74 0.77 11.62
C LEU A 60 5.73 -0.57 10.87
N VAL A 61 6.84 -1.32 10.96
CA VAL A 61 6.96 -2.68 10.41
C VAL A 61 7.10 -3.66 11.55
N PHE A 62 6.17 -4.62 11.63
CA PHE A 62 6.11 -5.60 12.72
C PHE A 62 6.82 -6.90 12.32
N SER A 63 8.17 -6.92 12.41
CA SER A 63 9.00 -8.09 12.08
C SER A 63 9.54 -8.83 13.32
N GLY A 64 9.33 -8.30 14.53
CA GLY A 64 9.84 -8.85 15.79
C GLY A 64 8.97 -8.46 16.98
N PHE A 65 9.55 -8.55 18.19
CA PHE A 65 8.85 -8.20 19.43
C PHE A 65 8.49 -6.70 19.48
N PHE A 66 9.39 -5.84 19.01
CA PHE A 66 9.13 -4.41 18.84
C PHE A 66 9.02 -4.07 17.35
N PRO A 67 8.08 -3.17 16.96
CA PRO A 67 7.99 -2.73 15.58
C PRO A 67 9.20 -1.86 15.23
N GLY A 68 9.74 -2.07 14.03
CA GLY A 68 10.68 -1.14 13.41
C GLY A 68 9.97 0.17 13.06
N ILE A 69 10.53 1.29 13.52
CA ILE A 69 9.97 2.64 13.28
C ILE A 69 10.81 3.32 12.21
N SER A 70 10.16 3.86 11.18
CA SER A 70 10.83 4.61 10.12
C SER A 70 9.91 5.70 9.55
N TRP A 71 10.51 6.59 8.75
CA TRP A 71 9.76 7.65 8.07
C TRP A 71 9.06 7.10 6.83
N ASN A 72 7.76 7.35 6.70
CA ASN A 72 6.98 7.02 5.51
C ASN A 72 7.24 8.05 4.42
N LYS A 73 8.04 7.67 3.40
CA LYS A 73 8.39 8.53 2.26
C LYS A 73 7.31 8.53 1.17
N ALA A 74 6.36 7.59 1.19
CA ALA A 74 5.30 7.48 0.22
C ALA A 74 4.10 8.36 0.62
N PHE A 75 4.07 9.60 0.14
CA PHE A 75 3.03 10.57 0.47
C PHE A 75 1.60 10.07 0.15
N SER A 76 1.46 9.22 -0.88
CA SER A 76 0.18 8.60 -1.26
C SER A 76 -0.44 7.72 -0.17
N THR A 77 0.36 7.22 0.78
CA THR A 77 -0.10 6.39 1.91
C THR A 77 -0.18 7.14 3.22
N TRP A 78 -0.05 8.47 3.22
CA TRP A 78 -0.17 9.29 4.43
C TRP A 78 -1.59 9.30 5.00
N GLY A 79 -2.59 8.96 4.18
CA GLY A 79 -3.98 8.79 4.63
C GLY A 79 -4.22 7.60 5.54
N GLY A 80 -3.22 6.73 5.69
CA GLY A 80 -3.28 5.55 6.55
C GLY A 80 -3.30 4.24 5.76
N LEU A 81 -2.74 3.20 6.37
CA LEU A 81 -2.83 1.81 5.91
C LEU A 81 -2.42 0.88 7.04
N ALA A 82 -3.28 -0.07 7.39
CA ALA A 82 -2.96 -1.14 8.34
C ALA A 82 -3.07 -2.51 7.66
N ILE A 83 -2.07 -3.36 7.86
CA ILE A 83 -2.03 -4.70 7.28
C ILE A 83 -1.78 -5.71 8.36
N CYS A 84 -2.70 -6.68 8.45
CA CYS A 84 -2.62 -7.83 9.34
C CYS A 84 -2.78 -9.12 8.53
N ILE A 85 -1.98 -10.14 8.85
CA ILE A 85 -2.00 -11.45 8.19
C ILE A 85 -2.58 -12.48 9.16
N PRO A 86 -3.58 -13.27 8.75
CA PRO A 86 -4.08 -14.38 9.55
C PRO A 86 -2.95 -15.34 9.95
N ARG A 87 -2.87 -15.74 11.22
CA ARG A 87 -1.80 -16.63 11.71
C ARG A 87 -1.88 -18.04 11.15
N ASP A 88 -3.08 -18.49 10.82
CA ASP A 88 -3.35 -19.78 10.19
C ASP A 88 -3.33 -19.73 8.65
N GLY A 89 -2.97 -18.57 8.08
CA GLY A 89 -2.95 -18.34 6.63
C GLY A 89 -4.33 -18.24 5.98
N LYS A 90 -5.44 -18.35 6.75
CA LYS A 90 -6.79 -18.38 6.19
C LYS A 90 -7.52 -17.07 6.41
N VAL A 91 -7.92 -16.44 5.32
CA VAL A 91 -8.81 -15.27 5.36
C VAL A 91 -10.22 -15.74 5.66
N THR A 92 -10.82 -15.24 6.74
CA THR A 92 -12.21 -15.51 7.09
C THR A 92 -13.04 -14.24 7.01
N ARG A 93 -14.29 -14.36 6.55
CA ARG A 93 -15.22 -13.22 6.48
C ARG A 93 -15.37 -12.52 7.84
N ARG A 94 -15.51 -13.29 8.92
CA ARG A 94 -15.62 -12.73 10.27
C ARG A 94 -14.35 -12.00 10.70
N GLY A 95 -13.17 -12.58 10.43
CA GLY A 95 -11.89 -11.96 10.76
C GLY A 95 -11.68 -10.65 9.99
N SER A 96 -11.98 -10.65 8.69
CA SER A 96 -11.91 -9.46 7.86
C SER A 96 -12.88 -8.37 8.35
N TRP A 97 -14.10 -8.76 8.76
CA TRP A 97 -15.08 -7.81 9.30
C TRP A 97 -14.59 -7.13 10.58
N ILE A 98 -14.05 -7.91 11.53
CA ILE A 98 -13.52 -7.39 12.80
C ILE A 98 -12.32 -6.45 12.53
N LEU A 99 -11.41 -6.85 11.62
CA LEU A 99 -10.27 -6.03 11.22
C LEU A 99 -10.72 -4.68 10.66
N VAL A 100 -11.62 -4.70 9.67
CA VAL A 100 -12.09 -3.47 8.99
C VAL A 100 -12.90 -2.58 9.94
N ALA A 101 -13.76 -3.15 10.77
CA ALA A 101 -14.54 -2.38 11.74
C ALA A 101 -13.67 -1.74 12.84
N GLY A 102 -12.48 -2.30 13.08
CA GLY A 102 -11.56 -1.85 14.13
C GLY A 102 -11.17 -0.37 14.01
N GLY A 103 -10.91 0.12 12.79
CA GLY A 103 -10.56 1.52 12.54
C GLY A 103 -11.66 2.50 12.95
N PRO A 104 -12.85 2.43 12.34
CA PRO A 104 -13.98 3.30 12.72
C PRO A 104 -14.35 3.23 14.20
N VAL A 105 -14.34 2.03 14.79
CA VAL A 105 -14.63 1.85 16.23
C VAL A 105 -13.58 2.52 17.09
N SER A 106 -12.30 2.39 16.77
CA SER A 106 -11.21 3.06 17.48
C SER A 106 -11.31 4.57 17.38
N SER A 107 -11.57 5.11 16.17
CA SER A 107 -11.75 6.55 15.99
C SER A 107 -12.93 7.09 16.80
N LEU A 108 -14.07 6.38 16.82
CA LEU A 108 -15.22 6.76 17.64
C LEU A 108 -14.88 6.71 19.13
N GLY A 109 -14.24 5.63 19.59
CA GLY A 109 -13.84 5.47 20.99
C GLY A 109 -12.90 6.57 21.48
N THR A 110 -11.85 6.87 20.71
CA THR A 110 -10.89 7.94 21.04
C THR A 110 -11.51 9.32 20.94
N ALA A 111 -12.45 9.56 20.02
CA ALA A 111 -13.22 10.81 19.96
C ALA A 111 -14.06 11.03 21.23
N LEU A 112 -14.77 10.01 21.69
CA LEU A 112 -15.57 10.09 22.90
C LEU A 112 -14.71 10.32 24.14
N ILE A 113 -13.58 9.65 24.27
CA ILE A 113 -12.62 9.83 25.37
C ILE A 113 -12.07 11.26 25.34
N ALA A 114 -11.59 11.72 24.20
CA ALA A 114 -11.05 13.08 24.07
C ALA A 114 -12.10 14.16 24.38
N TYR A 115 -13.34 13.97 23.91
CA TYR A 115 -14.44 14.87 24.23
C TYR A 115 -14.75 14.91 25.72
N ALA A 116 -14.77 13.76 26.40
CA ALA A 116 -14.99 13.68 27.85
C ALA A 116 -13.88 14.41 28.61
N PHE A 117 -12.62 14.33 28.21
CA PHE A 117 -11.54 15.10 28.82
C PHE A 117 -11.65 16.60 28.50
N ALA A 118 -11.93 16.97 27.25
CA ALA A 118 -12.09 18.35 26.82
C ALA A 118 -13.20 19.07 27.62
N SER A 119 -14.28 18.35 28.01
CA SER A 119 -15.38 18.93 28.78
C SER A 119 -14.99 19.31 30.23
N ASN A 120 -13.93 18.67 30.75
CA ASN A 120 -13.45 18.87 32.11
C ASN A 120 -12.17 19.73 32.22
N LEU A 121 -11.60 20.13 31.10
CA LEU A 121 -10.39 20.95 31.00
C LEU A 121 -10.74 22.36 30.48
N GLU A 122 -9.82 23.30 30.57
CA GLU A 122 -9.98 24.68 30.11
C GLU A 122 -8.80 25.09 29.20
N GLY A 123 -8.98 26.20 28.46
CA GLY A 123 -7.95 26.81 27.63
C GLY A 123 -7.49 25.94 26.44
N ALA A 124 -6.22 26.07 26.09
CA ALA A 124 -5.64 25.44 24.89
C ALA A 124 -5.76 23.90 24.86
N PHE A 125 -5.66 23.23 26.01
CA PHE A 125 -5.83 21.78 26.11
C PHE A 125 -7.27 21.34 25.85
N SER A 126 -8.27 22.03 26.36
CA SER A 126 -9.67 21.78 26.04
C SER A 126 -9.93 21.90 24.56
N LEU A 127 -9.45 22.98 23.93
CA LEU A 127 -9.62 23.25 22.51
C LEU A 127 -8.90 22.20 21.65
N GLY A 128 -7.66 21.82 21.98
CA GLY A 128 -6.88 20.81 21.27
C GLY A 128 -7.54 19.43 21.32
N LEU A 129 -8.02 19.00 22.51
CA LEU A 129 -8.74 17.73 22.64
C LEU A 129 -10.11 17.76 21.94
N GLY A 130 -10.81 18.90 22.00
CA GLY A 130 -12.05 19.10 21.25
C GLY A 130 -11.86 19.01 19.74
N PHE A 131 -10.80 19.62 19.21
CA PHE A 131 -10.42 19.50 17.81
C PHE A 131 -10.08 18.04 17.44
N TYR A 132 -9.24 17.36 18.25
CA TYR A 132 -8.93 15.94 18.05
C TYR A 132 -10.19 15.08 18.03
N ALA A 133 -11.11 15.29 18.97
CA ALA A 133 -12.38 14.58 19.03
C ALA A 133 -13.21 14.79 17.75
N LEU A 134 -13.28 16.02 17.26
CA LEU A 134 -14.00 16.35 16.04
C LEU A 134 -13.37 15.66 14.80
N VAL A 135 -12.04 15.72 14.66
CA VAL A 135 -11.32 15.07 13.57
C VAL A 135 -11.49 13.56 13.60
N SER A 136 -11.32 12.94 14.78
CA SER A 136 -11.50 11.48 14.94
C SER A 136 -12.93 11.05 14.64
N LEU A 137 -13.92 11.84 15.02
CA LEU A 137 -15.33 11.59 14.68
C LEU A 137 -15.55 11.70 13.16
N ALA A 138 -15.00 12.74 12.53
CA ALA A 138 -15.08 12.92 11.09
C ALA A 138 -14.42 11.77 10.32
N ILE A 139 -13.26 11.27 10.78
CA ILE A 139 -12.61 10.08 10.22
C ILE A 139 -13.51 8.85 10.39
N SER A 140 -14.05 8.60 11.60
CA SER A 140 -14.93 7.46 11.86
C SER A 140 -16.12 7.41 10.89
N PHE A 141 -16.86 8.51 10.77
CA PHE A 141 -18.02 8.56 9.86
C PHE A 141 -17.64 8.64 8.40
N GLY A 142 -16.56 9.38 8.06
CA GLY A 142 -16.08 9.52 6.70
C GLY A 142 -15.62 8.21 6.11
N THR A 143 -14.88 7.39 6.87
CA THR A 143 -14.43 6.06 6.40
C THR A 143 -15.56 5.04 6.33
N LEU A 144 -16.65 5.20 7.10
CA LEU A 144 -17.84 4.35 7.02
C LEU A 144 -18.72 4.65 5.79
N LEU A 145 -18.55 5.79 5.12
CA LEU A 145 -19.22 6.04 3.84
C LEU A 145 -18.69 5.04 2.79
N PRO A 146 -19.56 4.34 2.02
CA PRO A 146 -19.14 3.32 1.07
C PRO A 146 -18.55 3.94 -0.22
N ILE A 147 -17.38 4.54 -0.10
CA ILE A 147 -16.68 5.24 -1.19
C ILE A 147 -15.72 4.26 -1.89
N ARG A 148 -15.73 4.30 -3.23
CA ARG A 148 -14.82 3.56 -4.10
C ARG A 148 -14.12 4.56 -5.02
N SER A 149 -12.81 4.67 -4.97
CA SER A 149 -12.05 5.62 -5.78
C SER A 149 -10.67 5.06 -6.13
N GLY A 150 -10.33 5.04 -7.43
CA GLY A 150 -9.00 4.67 -7.91
C GLY A 150 -8.50 3.30 -7.46
N GLY A 151 -9.39 2.31 -7.30
CA GLY A 151 -9.06 0.97 -6.79
C GLY A 151 -9.04 0.86 -5.26
N PHE A 152 -9.12 1.98 -4.54
CA PHE A 152 -9.22 2.00 -3.08
C PHE A 152 -10.67 1.96 -2.61
N LEU A 153 -10.91 1.26 -1.52
CA LEU A 153 -12.20 1.15 -0.84
C LEU A 153 -12.08 1.73 0.57
N SER A 154 -13.05 2.58 0.93
CA SER A 154 -13.22 2.97 2.33
C SER A 154 -13.63 1.77 3.19
N ASP A 155 -13.52 1.88 4.50
CA ASP A 155 -13.94 0.79 5.43
C ASP A 155 -15.40 0.44 5.23
N GLY A 156 -16.28 1.42 5.06
CA GLY A 156 -17.69 1.21 4.79
C GLY A 156 -17.95 0.45 3.50
N ALA A 157 -17.18 0.72 2.44
CA ALA A 157 -17.29 -0.03 1.19
C ALA A 157 -16.78 -1.48 1.36
N GLN A 158 -15.70 -1.70 2.12
CA GLN A 158 -15.20 -3.04 2.43
C GLN A 158 -16.19 -3.82 3.31
N LEU A 159 -16.76 -3.20 4.34
CA LEU A 159 -17.78 -3.83 5.20
C LEU A 159 -19.03 -4.20 4.39
N LEU A 160 -19.49 -3.32 3.50
CA LEU A 160 -20.63 -3.59 2.62
C LEU A 160 -20.34 -4.78 1.70
N ASP A 161 -19.16 -4.81 1.06
CA ASP A 161 -18.74 -5.94 0.20
C ASP A 161 -18.68 -7.26 0.98
N LEU A 162 -18.18 -7.22 2.22
CA LEU A 162 -18.18 -8.39 3.11
C LEU A 162 -19.60 -8.84 3.47
N VAL A 163 -20.54 -7.93 3.70
CA VAL A 163 -21.94 -8.25 3.98
C VAL A 163 -22.61 -8.86 2.74
N CYS A 164 -22.39 -8.31 1.56
CA CYS A 164 -22.94 -8.79 0.30
C CYS A 164 -22.32 -10.13 -0.18
N GLY A 165 -21.18 -10.57 0.40
CA GLY A 165 -20.52 -11.82 0.04
C GLY A 165 -19.92 -11.86 -1.36
N SER A 166 -19.45 -10.73 -1.87
CA SER A 166 -18.82 -10.61 -3.19
C SER A 166 -17.54 -11.45 -3.28
N LYS A 167 -17.37 -12.23 -4.36
CA LYS A 167 -16.12 -12.98 -4.66
C LYS A 167 -14.92 -12.03 -4.79
N ASN A 168 -15.13 -10.87 -5.39
CA ASN A 168 -14.10 -9.82 -5.49
C ASN A 168 -13.67 -9.30 -4.11
N SER A 169 -14.55 -9.32 -3.10
CA SER A 169 -14.22 -8.93 -1.73
C SER A 169 -13.16 -9.87 -1.11
N TYR A 170 -13.35 -11.19 -1.23
CA TYR A 170 -12.37 -12.15 -0.73
C TYR A 170 -11.02 -12.01 -1.45
N ALA A 171 -11.04 -11.90 -2.77
CA ALA A 171 -9.85 -11.66 -3.57
C ALA A 171 -9.08 -10.42 -3.10
N ARG A 172 -9.78 -9.32 -2.84
CA ARG A 172 -9.18 -8.07 -2.37
C ARG A 172 -8.40 -8.25 -1.05
N PHE A 173 -8.95 -9.00 -0.10
CA PHE A 173 -8.25 -9.28 1.16
C PHE A 173 -7.04 -10.16 0.96
N VAL A 174 -7.12 -11.21 0.14
CA VAL A 174 -5.99 -12.10 -0.16
C VAL A 174 -4.86 -11.33 -0.84
N LEU A 175 -5.18 -10.54 -1.87
CA LEU A 175 -4.19 -9.72 -2.57
C LEU A 175 -3.61 -8.62 -1.67
N GLY A 176 -4.46 -7.99 -0.86
CA GLY A 176 -4.05 -6.96 0.11
C GLY A 176 -3.02 -7.46 1.12
N ILE A 177 -3.14 -8.71 1.57
CA ILE A 177 -2.16 -9.35 2.45
C ILE A 177 -0.79 -9.42 1.75
N VAL A 178 -0.74 -9.86 0.50
CA VAL A 178 0.52 -10.01 -0.23
C VAL A 178 1.15 -8.65 -0.55
N LEU A 179 0.34 -7.68 -1.00
CA LEU A 179 0.82 -6.32 -1.22
C LEU A 179 1.36 -5.69 0.07
N GLY A 180 0.79 -6.06 1.20
CA GLY A 180 1.30 -5.63 2.50
C GLY A 180 2.60 -6.29 2.90
N GLN A 181 2.78 -7.55 2.58
CA GLN A 181 4.06 -8.25 2.76
C GLN A 181 5.15 -7.59 1.91
N ASP A 182 4.85 -7.24 0.66
CA ASP A 182 5.74 -6.49 -0.21
C ASP A 182 6.13 -5.13 0.39
N GLY A 183 5.14 -4.33 0.81
CA GLY A 183 5.35 -3.04 1.46
C GLY A 183 6.11 -3.11 2.78
N ALA A 184 6.07 -4.25 3.48
CA ALA A 184 6.87 -4.53 4.67
C ALA A 184 8.30 -4.99 4.36
N GLY A 185 8.67 -5.14 3.08
CA GLY A 185 10.00 -5.58 2.64
C GLY A 185 10.19 -7.10 2.66
N ILE A 186 9.09 -7.88 2.75
CA ILE A 186 9.18 -9.35 2.68
C ILE A 186 9.44 -9.74 1.22
N ARG A 187 10.46 -10.59 1.03
CA ARG A 187 10.88 -11.04 -0.30
C ARG A 187 9.77 -11.85 -0.99
N PRO A 188 9.55 -11.70 -2.30
CA PRO A 188 8.45 -12.34 -3.02
C PRO A 188 8.34 -13.86 -2.86
N LYS A 189 9.45 -14.60 -2.83
CA LYS A 189 9.44 -16.05 -2.59
C LYS A 189 8.85 -16.46 -1.23
N ASP A 190 8.84 -15.54 -0.27
CA ASP A 190 8.34 -15.76 1.09
C ASP A 190 6.90 -15.25 1.27
N TRP A 191 6.24 -14.78 0.20
CA TRP A 191 4.86 -14.32 0.23
C TRP A 191 3.87 -15.46 0.42
N SER A 192 2.79 -15.19 1.11
CA SER A 192 1.68 -16.15 1.31
C SER A 192 0.73 -16.12 0.10
N VAL A 193 1.14 -16.70 -1.03
CA VAL A 193 0.38 -16.66 -2.30
C VAL A 193 -0.57 -17.85 -2.51
N GLY A 194 -0.61 -18.81 -1.59
CA GLY A 194 -1.26 -20.12 -1.80
C GLY A 194 -2.70 -20.07 -2.29
N ASP A 195 -3.50 -19.11 -1.85
CA ASP A 195 -4.91 -19.00 -2.23
C ASP A 195 -5.13 -18.21 -3.53
N ILE A 196 -4.11 -17.47 -4.03
CA ILE A 196 -4.29 -16.55 -5.17
C ILE A 196 -4.73 -17.28 -6.44
N PRO A 197 -4.12 -18.42 -6.86
CA PRO A 197 -4.55 -19.10 -8.09
C PRO A 197 -6.02 -19.51 -8.08
N SER A 198 -6.52 -20.02 -6.93
CA SER A 198 -7.92 -20.43 -6.79
C SER A 198 -8.88 -19.24 -6.78
N VAL A 199 -8.46 -18.16 -6.14
CA VAL A 199 -9.25 -16.92 -6.04
C VAL A 199 -9.38 -16.25 -7.40
N MET A 200 -8.31 -16.25 -8.22
CA MET A 200 -8.29 -15.58 -9.54
C MET A 200 -9.29 -16.15 -10.53
N ASN A 201 -9.67 -17.43 -10.41
CA ASN A 201 -10.68 -18.06 -11.29
C ASN A 201 -12.05 -17.39 -11.21
N ASP A 202 -12.39 -16.81 -10.08
CA ASP A 202 -13.70 -16.23 -9.78
C ASP A 202 -13.74 -14.70 -9.83
N VAL A 203 -12.58 -14.04 -10.00
CA VAL A 203 -12.47 -12.58 -9.99
C VAL A 203 -12.97 -11.99 -11.30
N THR A 204 -13.92 -11.07 -11.20
CA THR A 204 -14.47 -10.34 -12.35
C THR A 204 -13.96 -8.89 -12.44
N ASP A 205 -13.46 -8.34 -11.34
CA ASP A 205 -12.90 -6.98 -11.28
C ASP A 205 -11.53 -6.96 -12.01
N PRO A 206 -11.37 -6.19 -13.10
CA PRO A 206 -10.14 -6.17 -13.88
C PRO A 206 -8.94 -5.66 -13.09
N VAL A 207 -9.14 -4.76 -12.11
CA VAL A 207 -8.07 -4.25 -11.24
C VAL A 207 -7.51 -5.38 -10.37
N LEU A 208 -8.39 -6.21 -9.80
CA LEU A 208 -7.97 -7.35 -8.98
C LEU A 208 -7.32 -8.45 -9.82
N ARG A 209 -7.79 -8.68 -11.05
CA ARG A 209 -7.17 -9.64 -11.97
C ARG A 209 -5.73 -9.25 -12.30
N VAL A 210 -5.53 -8.00 -12.68
CA VAL A 210 -4.18 -7.45 -12.97
C VAL A 210 -3.28 -7.58 -11.73
N ALA A 211 -3.75 -7.18 -10.56
CA ALA A 211 -2.97 -7.27 -9.31
C ALA A 211 -2.61 -8.74 -8.98
N GLY A 212 -3.56 -9.66 -9.10
CA GLY A 212 -3.33 -11.08 -8.80
C GLY A 212 -2.27 -11.72 -9.72
N TYR A 213 -2.35 -11.50 -11.03
CA TYR A 213 -1.36 -12.05 -11.95
C TYR A 213 0.01 -11.37 -11.81
N SER A 214 0.05 -10.07 -11.52
CA SER A 214 1.31 -9.39 -11.22
C SER A 214 2.01 -9.98 -9.97
N ILE A 215 1.25 -10.28 -8.93
CA ILE A 215 1.77 -10.93 -7.72
C ILE A 215 2.30 -12.33 -8.03
N LEU A 216 1.53 -13.15 -8.78
CA LEU A 216 1.95 -14.49 -9.15
C LEU A 216 3.20 -14.48 -10.01
N ALA A 217 3.29 -13.56 -10.98
CA ALA A 217 4.48 -13.40 -11.83
C ALA A 217 5.71 -13.04 -10.98
N THR A 218 5.58 -12.06 -10.09
CA THR A 218 6.69 -11.63 -9.23
C THR A 218 7.14 -12.72 -8.26
N HIS A 219 6.19 -13.48 -7.70
CA HIS A 219 6.49 -14.62 -6.82
C HIS A 219 7.21 -15.75 -7.57
N ALA A 220 6.72 -16.13 -8.77
CA ALA A 220 7.32 -17.16 -9.60
C ALA A 220 8.74 -16.77 -10.07
N GLU A 221 8.94 -15.50 -10.37
CA GLU A 221 10.24 -14.96 -10.76
C GLU A 221 11.29 -15.15 -9.67
N ASP A 222 10.95 -14.83 -8.41
CA ASP A 222 11.86 -14.96 -7.29
C ASP A 222 12.11 -16.44 -6.89
N ASN A 223 11.13 -17.31 -7.11
CA ASN A 223 11.27 -18.76 -6.92
C ASN A 223 12.03 -19.45 -8.08
N ARG A 224 12.30 -18.73 -9.17
CA ARG A 224 12.96 -19.27 -10.37
C ARG A 224 12.19 -20.45 -10.97
N ASP A 225 10.86 -20.38 -10.96
CA ASP A 225 9.99 -21.36 -11.61
C ASP A 225 9.62 -20.84 -13.00
N PRO A 226 10.31 -21.29 -14.08
CA PRO A 226 10.13 -20.74 -15.42
C PRO A 226 8.74 -21.01 -15.98
N VAL A 227 8.12 -22.12 -15.64
CA VAL A 227 6.80 -22.51 -16.18
C VAL A 227 5.70 -21.65 -15.55
N VAL A 228 5.72 -21.50 -14.22
CA VAL A 228 4.75 -20.63 -13.54
C VAL A 228 4.98 -19.17 -13.88
N LEU A 229 6.24 -18.77 -14.04
CA LEU A 229 6.62 -17.41 -14.43
C LEU A 229 6.05 -17.03 -15.81
N GLU A 230 6.28 -17.85 -16.83
CA GLU A 230 5.80 -17.59 -18.18
C GLU A 230 4.27 -17.49 -18.21
N ASN A 231 3.59 -18.50 -17.67
CA ASN A 231 2.12 -18.51 -17.60
C ASN A 231 1.55 -17.28 -16.85
N ALA A 232 2.19 -16.88 -15.77
CA ALA A 232 1.73 -15.72 -14.97
C ALA A 232 1.93 -14.39 -15.71
N TYR A 233 3.07 -14.20 -16.40
CA TYR A 233 3.30 -12.99 -17.19
C TYR A 233 2.42 -12.93 -18.43
N GLU A 234 2.18 -14.06 -19.11
CA GLU A 234 1.24 -14.12 -20.24
C GLU A 234 -0.17 -13.75 -19.80
N ALA A 235 -0.67 -14.33 -18.71
CA ALA A 235 -1.97 -13.99 -18.16
C ALA A 235 -2.05 -12.53 -17.70
N PHE A 236 -0.96 -12.00 -17.12
CA PHE A 236 -0.85 -10.60 -16.73
C PHE A 236 -0.92 -9.68 -17.96
N ALA A 237 -0.12 -9.94 -18.97
CA ALA A 237 -0.11 -9.17 -20.21
C ALA A 237 -1.45 -9.23 -20.94
N GLN A 238 -2.09 -10.41 -20.99
CA GLN A 238 -3.42 -10.58 -21.56
C GLN A 238 -4.47 -9.76 -20.81
N CYS A 239 -4.48 -9.78 -19.47
CA CYS A 239 -5.38 -8.96 -18.67
C CYS A 239 -5.22 -7.46 -18.93
N LEU A 240 -3.98 -6.99 -19.11
CA LEU A 240 -3.72 -5.59 -19.47
C LEU A 240 -4.25 -5.26 -20.86
N HIS A 241 -4.09 -6.15 -21.82
CA HIS A 241 -4.54 -5.97 -23.21
C HIS A 241 -6.08 -6.00 -23.33
N GLU A 242 -6.76 -6.84 -22.57
CA GLU A 242 -8.23 -6.98 -22.55
C GLU A 242 -8.96 -5.80 -21.83
N GLY A 243 -8.29 -4.67 -21.66
CA GLY A 243 -8.87 -3.46 -21.04
C GLY A 243 -8.51 -3.27 -19.57
N GLY A 244 -7.73 -4.18 -18.97
CA GLY A 244 -7.25 -4.04 -17.59
C GLY A 244 -6.40 -2.78 -17.40
N LEU A 245 -5.61 -2.40 -18.40
CA LEU A 245 -4.79 -1.17 -18.36
C LEU A 245 -5.66 0.09 -18.28
N ASP A 246 -6.80 0.12 -18.97
CA ASP A 246 -7.71 1.27 -18.96
C ASP A 246 -8.48 1.42 -17.65
N SER A 247 -8.53 0.36 -16.84
CA SER A 247 -9.11 0.39 -15.50
C SER A 247 -8.22 1.13 -14.48
N TYR A 248 -6.98 1.44 -14.85
CA TYR A 248 -6.04 2.19 -14.02
C TYR A 248 -5.87 3.62 -14.50
N PRO A 249 -5.74 4.60 -13.57
CA PRO A 249 -5.35 5.95 -13.92
C PRO A 249 -4.02 5.96 -14.68
N VAL A 250 -3.89 6.87 -15.66
CA VAL A 250 -2.70 6.96 -16.53
C VAL A 250 -1.39 7.03 -15.74
N ALA A 251 -1.41 7.72 -14.59
CA ALA A 251 -0.24 7.86 -13.72
C ALA A 251 0.30 6.53 -13.15
N PHE A 252 -0.54 5.48 -13.06
CA PHE A 252 -0.14 4.17 -12.53
C PHE A 252 0.21 3.14 -13.60
N ARG A 253 -0.05 3.45 -14.87
CA ARG A 253 0.14 2.47 -15.97
C ARG A 253 1.59 2.03 -16.12
N ALA A 254 2.53 2.91 -15.81
CA ALA A 254 3.96 2.59 -15.89
C ALA A 254 4.36 1.45 -14.93
N GLU A 255 3.81 1.42 -13.71
CA GLU A 255 4.05 0.36 -12.73
C GLU A 255 3.56 -1.02 -13.19
N LEU A 256 2.63 -1.05 -14.14
CA LEU A 256 2.09 -2.29 -14.68
C LEU A 256 2.83 -2.75 -15.94
N VAL A 257 3.15 -1.83 -16.84
CA VAL A 257 3.73 -2.18 -18.15
C VAL A 257 5.26 -2.36 -18.11
N LEU A 258 5.97 -1.67 -17.21
CA LEU A 258 7.42 -1.76 -17.13
C LEU A 258 7.92 -3.15 -16.66
N PRO A 259 7.31 -3.82 -15.66
CA PRO A 259 7.65 -5.21 -15.33
C PRO A 259 7.48 -6.16 -16.51
N VAL A 260 6.41 -6.00 -17.32
CA VAL A 260 6.20 -6.80 -18.53
C VAL A 260 7.29 -6.52 -19.55
N ALA A 261 7.66 -5.27 -19.78
CA ALA A 261 8.74 -4.91 -20.69
C ALA A 261 10.10 -5.49 -20.24
N ILE A 262 10.39 -5.45 -18.94
CA ILE A 262 11.60 -6.07 -18.36
C ILE A 262 11.61 -7.57 -18.61
N PHE A 263 10.49 -8.26 -18.34
CA PHE A 263 10.34 -9.68 -18.58
C PHE A 263 10.56 -10.04 -20.05
N ILE A 264 9.93 -9.32 -20.98
CA ILE A 264 10.10 -9.55 -22.44
C ILE A 264 11.56 -9.40 -22.86
N ALA A 265 12.24 -8.33 -22.42
CA ALA A 265 13.64 -8.11 -22.74
C ALA A 265 14.57 -9.20 -22.17
N GLU A 266 14.28 -9.68 -20.94
CA GLU A 266 15.12 -10.68 -20.26
C GLU A 266 14.91 -12.10 -20.82
N TYR A 267 13.66 -12.54 -20.92
CA TYR A 267 13.33 -13.94 -21.23
C TYR A 267 13.10 -14.19 -22.71
N TYR A 268 12.37 -13.32 -23.40
CA TYR A 268 12.12 -13.47 -24.85
C TYR A 268 13.21 -12.87 -25.73
N ARG A 269 14.10 -12.05 -25.13
CA ARG A 269 15.18 -11.36 -25.86
C ARG A 269 14.67 -10.52 -27.04
N ASP A 270 13.47 -9.94 -26.87
CA ASP A 270 12.84 -9.06 -27.88
C ASP A 270 12.81 -7.60 -27.37
N PRO A 271 13.85 -6.80 -27.67
CA PRO A 271 13.94 -5.42 -27.22
C PRO A 271 12.90 -4.52 -27.89
N ASP A 272 12.46 -4.85 -29.10
CA ASP A 272 11.51 -4.01 -29.86
C ASP A 272 10.08 -4.18 -29.32
N LEU A 273 9.71 -5.41 -28.95
CA LEU A 273 8.45 -5.67 -28.25
C LEU A 273 8.45 -5.05 -26.85
N ALA A 274 9.56 -5.14 -26.13
CA ALA A 274 9.71 -4.49 -24.81
C ALA A 274 9.51 -2.97 -24.90
N GLU A 275 10.08 -2.31 -25.91
CA GLU A 275 9.87 -0.87 -26.13
C GLU A 275 8.42 -0.51 -26.48
N LYS A 276 7.72 -1.38 -27.22
CA LYS A 276 6.28 -1.17 -27.49
C LYS A 276 5.47 -1.18 -26.20
N TRP A 277 5.75 -2.10 -25.29
CA TRP A 277 5.12 -2.13 -23.97
C TRP A 277 5.43 -0.88 -23.14
N MET A 278 6.68 -0.43 -23.12
CA MET A 278 7.06 0.80 -22.40
C MET A 278 6.29 2.03 -22.85
N LYS A 279 5.92 2.12 -24.13
CA LYS A 279 5.15 3.24 -24.69
C LYS A 279 3.70 3.31 -24.17
N LEU A 280 3.16 2.24 -23.59
CA LEU A 280 1.82 2.20 -23.01
C LEU A 280 1.76 2.87 -21.62
N GLY A 281 2.91 3.10 -20.98
CA GLY A 281 3.05 3.78 -19.71
C GLY A 281 3.76 5.13 -19.84
N GLN A 282 3.62 5.95 -18.80
CA GLN A 282 4.39 7.18 -18.62
C GLN A 282 5.53 6.92 -17.62
N ARG A 283 6.05 7.96 -16.99
CA ARG A 283 7.01 7.79 -15.91
C ARG A 283 6.34 7.16 -14.68
N PRO A 284 6.97 6.13 -14.06
CA PRO A 284 6.43 5.49 -12.87
C PRO A 284 6.41 6.48 -11.70
N LEU A 285 5.31 6.45 -10.92
CA LEU A 285 5.07 7.36 -9.81
C LEU A 285 5.62 6.81 -8.49
N PHE A 286 5.46 5.50 -8.26
CA PHE A 286 5.79 4.84 -6.99
C PHE A 286 7.09 4.04 -7.04
N ALA A 287 7.41 3.47 -8.20
CA ALA A 287 8.59 2.65 -8.41
C ALA A 287 9.50 3.26 -9.50
N PRO A 288 10.12 4.42 -9.25
CA PRO A 288 10.88 5.14 -10.27
C PRO A 288 12.05 4.33 -10.83
N TYR A 289 12.54 3.34 -10.10
CA TYR A 289 13.58 2.42 -10.53
C TYR A 289 13.17 1.49 -11.68
N TYR A 290 11.87 1.26 -11.91
CA TYR A 290 11.42 0.42 -13.02
C TYR A 290 11.88 0.94 -14.38
N LEU A 291 11.86 2.25 -14.56
CA LEU A 291 12.22 2.84 -15.85
C LEU A 291 13.70 2.60 -16.22
N PRO A 292 14.70 2.94 -15.39
CA PRO A 292 16.09 2.61 -15.70
C PRO A 292 16.35 1.09 -15.71
N CYS A 293 15.61 0.27 -14.92
CA CYS A 293 15.69 -1.20 -15.03
C CYS A 293 15.27 -1.69 -16.42
N ALA A 294 14.16 -1.20 -16.96
CA ALA A 294 13.67 -1.58 -18.28
C ALA A 294 14.66 -1.18 -19.39
N TYR A 295 15.17 0.05 -19.35
CA TYR A 295 16.20 0.49 -20.29
C TYR A 295 17.51 -0.30 -20.18
N ALA A 296 17.96 -0.61 -18.96
CA ALA A 296 19.15 -1.43 -18.74
C ALA A 296 19.01 -2.82 -19.36
N MET A 297 17.84 -3.44 -19.18
CA MET A 297 17.54 -4.76 -19.71
C MET A 297 17.48 -4.75 -21.24
N ILE A 298 16.83 -3.75 -21.84
CA ILE A 298 16.75 -3.55 -23.29
C ILE A 298 18.15 -3.31 -23.90
N ALA A 299 18.95 -2.44 -23.27
CA ALA A 299 20.32 -2.17 -23.71
C ALA A 299 21.20 -3.44 -23.64
N SER A 300 21.06 -4.22 -22.56
CA SER A 300 21.74 -5.53 -22.41
C SER A 300 21.30 -6.51 -23.49
N CYS A 301 20.01 -6.57 -23.81
CA CYS A 301 19.47 -7.41 -24.87
C CYS A 301 20.05 -7.05 -26.25
N ARG A 302 20.25 -5.75 -26.49
CA ARG A 302 20.88 -5.22 -27.74
C ARG A 302 22.41 -5.35 -27.78
N GLY A 303 23.03 -5.89 -26.73
CA GLY A 303 24.49 -6.02 -26.63
C GLY A 303 25.22 -4.72 -26.30
N ASN A 304 24.52 -3.66 -25.91
CA ASN A 304 25.13 -2.39 -25.48
C ASN A 304 25.49 -2.45 -23.98
N SER A 305 26.59 -3.17 -23.68
CA SER A 305 27.00 -3.44 -22.29
C SER A 305 27.33 -2.16 -21.50
N ALA A 306 27.91 -1.15 -22.12
CA ALA A 306 28.29 0.09 -21.45
C ALA A 306 27.06 0.87 -20.97
N GLU A 307 26.07 1.03 -21.84
CA GLU A 307 24.83 1.72 -21.51
C GLU A 307 23.98 0.92 -20.51
N ALA A 308 23.92 -0.42 -20.69
CA ALA A 308 23.24 -1.32 -19.78
C ALA A 308 23.78 -1.18 -18.35
N ALA A 309 25.10 -1.19 -18.18
CA ALA A 309 25.73 -1.05 -16.89
C ALA A 309 25.52 0.33 -16.25
N ARG A 310 25.58 1.41 -17.06
CA ARG A 310 25.28 2.77 -16.58
C ARG A 310 23.86 2.87 -16.00
N LEU A 311 22.88 2.37 -16.77
CA LEU A 311 21.47 2.37 -16.37
C LEU A 311 21.20 1.45 -15.17
N ALA A 312 21.88 0.30 -15.10
CA ALA A 312 21.80 -0.60 -13.94
C ALA A 312 22.30 0.06 -12.66
N THR A 313 23.41 0.81 -12.74
CA THR A 313 23.94 1.60 -11.60
C THR A 313 22.93 2.67 -11.16
N GLU A 314 22.31 3.37 -12.10
CA GLU A 314 21.26 4.36 -11.82
C GLU A 314 20.05 3.71 -11.10
N ALA A 315 19.55 2.59 -11.62
CA ALA A 315 18.44 1.85 -11.01
C ALA A 315 18.76 1.40 -9.58
N ARG A 316 19.96 0.86 -9.35
CA ARG A 316 20.40 0.42 -8.02
C ARG A 316 20.55 1.56 -7.03
N ALA A 317 21.01 2.73 -7.47
CA ALA A 317 21.05 3.92 -6.64
C ALA A 317 19.64 4.33 -6.18
N MET A 318 18.65 4.27 -7.07
CA MET A 318 17.25 4.53 -6.73
C MET A 318 16.68 3.48 -5.75
N LEU A 319 16.95 2.20 -5.97
CA LEU A 319 16.52 1.10 -5.09
C LEU A 319 17.13 1.22 -3.68
N SER A 320 18.37 1.66 -3.57
CA SER A 320 19.07 1.85 -2.29
C SER A 320 18.59 3.09 -1.53
N SER A 321 18.13 4.13 -2.23
CA SER A 321 17.68 5.39 -1.64
C SER A 321 16.24 5.37 -1.14
N SER A 322 15.42 4.43 -1.63
CA SER A 322 14.03 4.23 -1.22
C SER A 322 13.93 3.13 -0.17
N SER A 323 12.89 3.18 0.68
CA SER A 323 12.43 2.00 1.40
C SER A 323 11.81 1.06 0.36
N ALA A 324 12.67 0.37 -0.41
CA ALA A 324 12.23 -0.48 -1.49
C ALA A 324 11.29 -1.57 -0.95
N PRO A 325 10.19 -1.86 -1.67
CA PRO A 325 9.35 -3.02 -1.36
C PRO A 325 10.16 -4.31 -1.46
N GLY A 326 9.64 -5.40 -0.91
CA GLY A 326 10.30 -6.72 -0.96
C GLY A 326 10.60 -7.17 -2.39
N SER A 327 9.72 -6.86 -3.34
CA SER A 327 9.92 -7.08 -4.78
C SER A 327 11.11 -6.32 -5.37
N GLY A 328 11.49 -5.19 -4.79
CA GLY A 328 12.68 -4.43 -5.20
C GLY A 328 13.98 -5.22 -5.14
N ILE A 329 14.05 -6.24 -4.27
CA ILE A 329 15.22 -7.12 -4.13
C ILE A 329 15.52 -7.85 -5.45
N ILE A 330 14.50 -8.31 -6.18
CA ILE A 330 14.65 -8.99 -7.47
C ILE A 330 15.34 -8.06 -8.48
N TYR A 331 14.85 -6.82 -8.57
CA TYR A 331 15.41 -5.84 -9.50
C TYR A 331 16.82 -5.43 -9.11
N GLN A 332 17.13 -5.35 -7.81
CA GLN A 332 18.48 -5.08 -7.33
C GLN A 332 19.46 -6.20 -7.75
N GLU A 333 19.06 -7.47 -7.62
CA GLU A 333 19.85 -8.63 -8.05
C GLU A 333 20.04 -8.67 -9.59
N LYS A 334 18.98 -8.36 -10.36
CA LYS A 334 19.06 -8.27 -11.83
C LYS A 334 20.04 -7.20 -12.30
N MET A 335 19.95 -6.02 -11.71
CA MET A 335 20.84 -4.90 -12.07
C MET A 335 22.29 -5.19 -11.69
N LEU A 336 22.52 -5.86 -10.55
CA LEU A 336 23.87 -6.30 -10.18
C LEU A 336 24.49 -7.25 -11.19
N LYS A 337 23.71 -8.21 -11.73
CA LYS A 337 24.19 -9.12 -12.78
C LYS A 337 24.60 -8.38 -14.06
N ILE A 338 23.86 -7.35 -14.47
CA ILE A 338 24.19 -6.55 -15.65
C ILE A 338 25.50 -5.77 -15.44
N GLU A 339 25.74 -5.23 -14.24
CA GLU A 339 26.97 -4.51 -13.91
C GLU A 339 28.21 -5.41 -13.92
N VAL A 340 28.07 -6.65 -13.42
CA VAL A 340 29.19 -7.61 -13.30
C VAL A 340 29.56 -8.23 -14.65
N ASN A 341 28.62 -8.37 -15.58
CA ASN A 341 28.84 -8.97 -16.89
C ASN A 341 29.35 -7.96 -17.95
N LYS A 342 30.10 -6.97 -17.51
CA LYS A 342 30.78 -5.97 -18.38
C LYS A 342 31.86 -6.56 -19.24
#